data_39283674bfceead9f9a108e05b348158
#
_entry.id   39283674bfceead9f9a108e05b348158
#
_cell.length_a   1.000
_cell.length_b   1.000
_cell.length_c   1.000
_cell.angle_alpha   90.00
_cell.angle_beta   90.00
_cell.angle_gamma   90.00
#
_symmetry.space_group_name_H-M   'P 1'
#
loop_
_entity.id
_entity.type
_entity.pdbx_description
1 polymer ?
#
loop_
_entity_poly.entity_id
_entity_poly.type
_entity_poly.pdbx_seq_one_letter_code
_entity_poly.pdbx_strand_id
1 'polypeptide(L)'
;MGCCGGGCGTQKDETVHHELDTEPKAFVIDRMWDEAENIRTYVFKGTLGATPGQFCMLWIPGFDEKPFSIARDYDGEIWITICKVGVATTQLFEMKEGDRVGIRGAYGHGFSTVSNKKVVLIGGGYGTAPLHFTGKDHQDAESEVTMVIGARSKNLLIWEKKSEESGFRTLVATNDGSAGIEGFTTHVLEDLLTNEQIDLVQTCGPEKMMKAIAEMCIAKGVACEVSVERYMKCGFGICGQCVVETGEKMCQTGPVVSAEKAMTFTDFGVFHRGAEGQKKSW
;
A
#
# COMPACT_ATOMS: atom_id res chain seq x y z
N MET A 1 36.87 25.22 49.50
CA MET A 1 35.61 25.59 48.87
C MET A 1 35.67 25.13 47.38
N GLY A 2 35.13 24.00 47.08
CA GLY A 2 35.23 23.39 45.76
C GLY A 2 33.88 23.55 45.01
N CYS A 3 33.93 24.12 43.81
CA CYS A 3 32.77 24.18 42.92
C CYS A 3 32.76 22.97 42.02
N CYS A 4 31.72 22.15 42.15
CA CYS A 4 31.43 21.03 41.24
C CYS A 4 30.82 21.57 39.97
N GLY A 5 31.54 21.47 38.84
CA GLY A 5 31.03 21.72 37.52
C GLY A 5 30.34 20.46 36.95
N GLY A 6 29.03 20.40 37.00
CA GLY A 6 28.25 19.40 36.29
C GLY A 6 27.99 19.85 34.85
N GLY A 7 28.67 19.23 33.88
CA GLY A 7 28.40 19.46 32.47
C GLY A 7 27.06 18.79 32.08
N CYS A 8 26.06 19.62 31.80
CA CYS A 8 24.81 19.17 31.15
C CYS A 8 25.11 18.91 29.68
N GLY A 9 25.30 17.64 29.34
CA GLY A 9 25.40 17.21 27.95
C GLY A 9 24.02 17.32 27.28
N THR A 10 23.81 18.35 26.49
CA THR A 10 22.69 18.44 25.57
C THR A 10 22.88 17.37 24.50
N GLN A 11 22.15 16.26 24.59
CA GLN A 11 21.94 15.40 23.45
C GLN A 11 21.29 16.26 22.36
N LYS A 12 22.04 16.49 21.30
CA LYS A 12 21.47 17.03 20.09
C LYS A 12 20.57 15.92 19.50
N ASP A 13 19.27 16.17 19.55
CA ASP A 13 18.28 15.43 18.81
C ASP A 13 18.56 15.68 17.33
N GLU A 14 19.26 14.78 16.68
CA GLU A 14 19.46 14.79 15.23
C GLU A 14 18.14 14.34 14.61
N THR A 15 17.15 15.23 14.59
CA THR A 15 16.03 15.11 13.68
C THR A 15 16.58 15.22 12.27
N VAL A 16 16.78 14.08 11.63
CA VAL A 16 17.04 14.03 10.19
C VAL A 16 15.82 14.64 9.51
N HIS A 17 15.89 15.92 9.21
CA HIS A 17 14.94 16.55 8.29
C HIS A 17 15.22 15.97 6.91
N HIS A 18 14.52 14.88 6.55
CA HIS A 18 14.35 14.56 5.14
C HIS A 18 13.68 15.78 4.50
N GLU A 19 14.39 16.51 3.67
CA GLU A 19 13.76 17.52 2.81
C GLU A 19 12.67 16.80 2.03
N LEU A 20 11.41 17.18 2.31
CA LEU A 20 10.26 16.64 1.59
C LEU A 20 10.42 17.04 0.13
N ASP A 21 10.70 16.08 -0.72
CA ASP A 21 10.78 16.28 -2.18
C ASP A 21 9.36 16.58 -2.70
N THR A 22 9.04 17.86 -2.76
CA THR A 22 7.70 18.36 -3.13
C THR A 22 7.57 18.65 -4.61
N GLU A 23 8.67 18.64 -5.36
CA GLU A 23 8.70 18.92 -6.79
C GLU A 23 8.62 17.62 -7.61
N PRO A 24 7.75 17.54 -8.63
CA PRO A 24 7.69 16.39 -9.50
C PRO A 24 8.97 16.26 -10.34
N LYS A 25 9.66 15.14 -10.24
CA LYS A 25 10.74 14.78 -11.15
C LYS A 25 10.17 14.14 -12.41
N ALA A 26 10.73 14.46 -13.57
CA ALA A 26 10.31 13.90 -14.84
C ALA A 26 10.81 12.46 -15.00
N PHE A 27 9.88 11.54 -15.22
CA PHE A 27 10.14 10.14 -15.55
C PHE A 27 9.57 9.80 -16.91
N VAL A 28 10.23 8.88 -17.62
CA VAL A 28 9.76 8.32 -18.89
C VAL A 28 9.13 6.97 -18.62
N ILE A 29 7.97 6.70 -19.22
CA ILE A 29 7.37 5.36 -19.21
C ILE A 29 8.30 4.45 -20.02
N ASP A 30 9.04 3.55 -19.33
CA ASP A 30 9.99 2.63 -19.95
C ASP A 30 9.26 1.43 -20.57
N ARG A 31 8.35 0.83 -19.82
CA ARG A 31 7.52 -0.30 -20.23
C ARG A 31 6.17 -0.23 -19.52
N MET A 32 5.18 -0.88 -20.11
CA MET A 32 3.89 -1.09 -19.46
C MET A 32 3.23 -2.35 -20.00
N TRP A 33 2.35 -2.95 -19.20
CA TRP A 33 1.54 -4.09 -19.60
C TRP A 33 0.23 -4.14 -18.82
N ASP A 34 -0.80 -4.72 -19.42
CA ASP A 34 -2.08 -4.94 -18.76
C ASP A 34 -1.98 -6.17 -17.84
N GLU A 35 -2.34 -6.01 -16.58
CA GLU A 35 -2.44 -7.08 -15.59
C GLU A 35 -3.80 -7.79 -15.69
N ALA A 36 -4.86 -6.98 -15.89
CA ALA A 36 -6.23 -7.42 -16.09
C ALA A 36 -7.01 -6.33 -16.83
N GLU A 37 -8.28 -6.55 -17.10
CA GLU A 37 -9.15 -5.50 -17.64
C GLU A 37 -9.13 -4.26 -16.74
N ASN A 38 -8.80 -3.11 -17.34
CA ASN A 38 -8.67 -1.83 -16.65
C ASN A 38 -7.59 -1.75 -15.54
N ILE A 39 -6.65 -2.69 -15.48
CA ILE A 39 -5.51 -2.65 -14.57
C ILE A 39 -4.21 -2.77 -15.36
N ARG A 40 -3.32 -1.82 -15.20
CA ARG A 40 -2.05 -1.73 -15.91
C ARG A 40 -0.90 -1.41 -14.97
N THR A 41 0.24 -2.08 -15.18
CA THR A 41 1.50 -1.74 -14.51
C THR A 41 2.36 -0.88 -15.44
N TYR A 42 2.87 0.22 -14.90
CA TYR A 42 3.81 1.13 -15.53
C TYR A 42 5.16 0.99 -14.85
N VAL A 43 6.23 0.99 -15.65
CA VAL A 43 7.61 0.90 -15.19
C VAL A 43 8.36 2.16 -15.57
N PHE A 44 9.10 2.68 -14.61
CA PHE A 44 9.97 3.84 -14.77
C PHE A 44 11.39 3.49 -14.34
N LYS A 45 12.41 4.00 -15.03
CA LYS A 45 13.82 3.86 -14.63
C LYS A 45 14.16 4.87 -13.54
N GLY A 46 14.79 4.40 -12.49
CA GLY A 46 15.21 5.21 -11.33
C GLY A 46 14.75 4.63 -10.00
N THR A 47 14.76 5.45 -8.98
CA THR A 47 14.29 5.12 -7.62
C THR A 47 13.72 6.36 -6.95
N LEU A 48 12.78 6.16 -6.06
CA LEU A 48 12.26 7.16 -5.10
C LEU A 48 12.82 6.91 -3.69
N GLY A 49 13.57 5.82 -3.48
CA GLY A 49 14.00 5.38 -2.15
C GLY A 49 12.82 4.92 -1.28
N ALA A 50 11.79 4.38 -1.89
CA ALA A 50 10.57 3.99 -1.21
C ALA A 50 10.75 2.72 -0.38
N THR A 51 10.05 2.66 0.76
CA THR A 51 9.79 1.44 1.50
C THR A 51 8.41 0.87 1.14
N PRO A 52 8.19 -0.46 1.27
CA PRO A 52 6.91 -1.08 0.94
C PRO A 52 5.73 -0.43 1.66
N GLY A 53 4.63 -0.22 0.95
CA GLY A 53 3.43 0.42 1.50
C GLY A 53 3.38 1.94 1.38
N GLN A 54 4.49 2.60 1.05
CA GLN A 54 4.50 4.01 0.69
C GLN A 54 3.86 4.25 -0.68
N PHE A 55 3.52 5.52 -0.93
CA PHE A 55 2.91 5.97 -2.19
C PHE A 55 3.70 7.12 -2.82
N CYS A 56 3.49 7.34 -4.09
CA CYS A 56 3.96 8.53 -4.80
C CYS A 56 2.77 9.33 -5.34
N MET A 57 3.03 10.60 -5.66
CA MET A 57 2.12 11.43 -6.43
C MET A 57 2.59 11.43 -7.88
N LEU A 58 1.78 10.93 -8.78
CA LEU A 58 2.05 10.90 -10.23
C LEU A 58 1.25 12.00 -10.92
N TRP A 59 1.97 12.91 -11.54
CA TRP A 59 1.43 14.04 -12.30
C TRP A 59 1.43 13.74 -13.79
N ILE A 60 0.28 13.92 -14.41
CA ILE A 60 0.10 13.86 -15.85
C ILE A 60 0.25 15.29 -16.37
N PRO A 61 1.28 15.62 -17.17
CA PRO A 61 1.53 16.98 -17.64
C PRO A 61 0.31 17.60 -18.31
N GLY A 62 -0.05 18.81 -17.84
CA GLY A 62 -1.19 19.56 -18.37
C GLY A 62 -2.56 19.05 -17.93
N PHE A 63 -2.63 18.05 -17.04
CA PHE A 63 -3.89 17.44 -16.65
C PHE A 63 -4.11 17.42 -15.12
N ASP A 64 -3.61 16.39 -14.42
CA ASP A 64 -3.91 16.19 -12.99
C ASP A 64 -2.78 15.40 -12.31
N GLU A 65 -2.80 15.35 -10.97
CA GLU A 65 -1.89 14.58 -10.15
C GLU A 65 -2.68 13.68 -9.19
N LYS A 66 -2.28 12.40 -9.09
CA LYS A 66 -2.96 11.40 -8.25
C LYS A 66 -1.97 10.59 -7.43
N PRO A 67 -2.38 10.13 -6.21
CA PRO A 67 -1.61 9.19 -5.42
C PRO A 67 -1.69 7.78 -5.99
N PHE A 68 -0.57 7.08 -5.99
CA PHE A 68 -0.51 5.65 -6.31
C PHE A 68 0.46 4.94 -5.39
N SER A 69 0.08 3.77 -4.89
CA SER A 69 0.95 2.90 -4.13
C SER A 69 2.10 2.40 -5.01
N ILE A 70 3.29 2.33 -4.43
CA ILE A 70 4.49 1.85 -5.12
C ILE A 70 4.50 0.33 -5.01
N ALA A 71 4.50 -0.35 -6.17
CA ALA A 71 4.50 -1.82 -6.25
C ALA A 71 5.92 -2.40 -6.29
N ARG A 72 6.92 -1.58 -6.61
CA ARG A 72 8.35 -1.92 -6.61
C ARG A 72 9.18 -0.64 -6.65
N ASP A 73 10.29 -0.62 -5.90
CA ASP A 73 11.32 0.41 -5.98
C ASP A 73 12.70 -0.18 -5.61
N TYR A 74 13.18 -1.09 -6.44
CA TYR A 74 14.51 -1.71 -6.33
C TYR A 74 15.03 -2.10 -7.71
N ASP A 75 16.33 -2.46 -7.82
CA ASP A 75 17.03 -2.75 -9.09
C ASP A 75 16.93 -1.62 -10.12
N GLY A 76 16.81 -0.36 -9.66
CA GLY A 76 16.72 0.81 -10.54
C GLY A 76 15.40 0.93 -11.30
N GLU A 77 14.35 0.32 -10.82
CA GLU A 77 13.00 0.37 -11.41
C GLU A 77 11.93 0.70 -10.38
N ILE A 78 11.04 1.62 -10.76
CA ILE A 78 9.82 1.95 -10.02
C ILE A 78 8.65 1.35 -10.78
N TRP A 79 7.84 0.53 -10.11
CA TRP A 79 6.62 -0.02 -10.69
C TRP A 79 5.39 0.54 -9.99
N ILE A 80 4.42 0.96 -10.78
CA ILE A 80 3.13 1.49 -10.29
C ILE A 80 2.01 0.75 -11.02
N THR A 81 1.17 0.05 -10.27
CA THR A 81 0.00 -0.66 -10.81
C THR A 81 -1.25 0.19 -10.61
N ILE A 82 -1.93 0.52 -11.70
CA ILE A 82 -2.99 1.52 -11.75
C ILE A 82 -4.28 0.88 -12.27
N CYS A 83 -5.38 1.10 -11.56
CA CYS A 83 -6.72 0.77 -12.02
C CYS A 83 -7.37 1.99 -12.69
N LYS A 84 -7.95 1.79 -13.88
CA LYS A 84 -8.68 2.83 -14.62
C LYS A 84 -10.06 3.03 -13.99
N VAL A 85 -10.18 4.02 -13.10
CA VAL A 85 -11.42 4.29 -12.35
C VAL A 85 -11.97 5.70 -12.53
N GLY A 86 -11.25 6.60 -13.21
CA GLY A 86 -11.65 7.99 -13.36
C GLY A 86 -10.91 8.70 -14.48
N VAL A 87 -11.18 10.00 -14.66
CA VAL A 87 -10.69 10.79 -15.79
C VAL A 87 -9.15 10.79 -15.86
N ALA A 88 -8.45 11.01 -14.72
CA ALA A 88 -6.99 11.02 -14.68
C ALA A 88 -6.39 9.66 -15.06
N THR A 89 -6.91 8.56 -14.50
CA THR A 89 -6.43 7.22 -14.84
C THR A 89 -6.80 6.81 -16.27
N THR A 90 -7.91 7.31 -16.82
CA THR A 90 -8.21 7.14 -18.25
C THR A 90 -7.17 7.84 -19.11
N GLN A 91 -6.77 9.07 -18.78
CA GLN A 91 -5.71 9.77 -19.50
C GLN A 91 -4.37 9.02 -19.43
N LEU A 92 -4.01 8.43 -18.28
CA LEU A 92 -2.82 7.58 -18.18
C LEU A 92 -2.87 6.36 -19.13
N PHE A 93 -4.04 5.76 -19.28
CA PHE A 93 -4.23 4.61 -20.18
C PHE A 93 -4.10 4.96 -21.68
N GLU A 94 -4.22 6.24 -22.05
CA GLU A 94 -3.95 6.74 -23.41
C GLU A 94 -2.45 6.97 -23.67
N MET A 95 -1.63 7.06 -22.60
CA MET A 95 -0.19 7.27 -22.71
C MET A 95 0.53 6.00 -23.18
N LYS A 96 1.73 6.21 -23.74
CA LYS A 96 2.55 5.16 -24.37
C LYS A 96 3.94 5.13 -23.76
N GLU A 97 4.67 4.05 -24.01
CA GLU A 97 6.11 3.97 -23.76
C GLU A 97 6.84 5.12 -24.47
N GLY A 98 7.74 5.77 -23.74
CA GLY A 98 8.40 6.99 -24.18
C GLY A 98 7.74 8.30 -23.72
N ASP A 99 6.47 8.28 -23.32
CA ASP A 99 5.80 9.46 -22.77
C ASP A 99 6.35 9.82 -21.39
N ARG A 100 6.17 11.08 -20.99
CA ARG A 100 6.70 11.61 -19.74
C ARG A 100 5.60 11.91 -18.74
N VAL A 101 5.87 11.57 -17.48
CA VAL A 101 5.08 11.95 -16.32
C VAL A 101 5.96 12.63 -15.29
N GLY A 102 5.36 13.35 -14.34
CA GLY A 102 6.05 13.80 -13.14
C GLY A 102 5.77 12.84 -11.99
N ILE A 103 6.79 12.48 -11.21
CA ILE A 103 6.61 11.70 -9.99
C ILE A 103 7.32 12.40 -8.86
N ARG A 104 6.65 12.53 -7.71
CA ARG A 104 7.22 13.02 -6.46
C ARG A 104 6.84 12.08 -5.31
N GLY A 105 7.69 12.01 -4.31
CA GLY A 105 7.61 11.08 -3.16
C GLY A 105 8.92 10.29 -3.06
N ALA A 106 9.00 9.22 -2.30
CA ALA A 106 7.90 8.48 -1.67
C ALA A 106 7.33 9.19 -0.43
N TYR A 107 6.05 9.00 -0.13
CA TYR A 107 5.34 9.63 0.98
C TYR A 107 4.65 8.59 1.88
N GLY A 108 4.37 9.03 3.10
CA GLY A 108 3.65 8.25 4.10
C GLY A 108 4.51 7.20 4.80
N HIS A 109 3.88 6.45 5.70
CA HIS A 109 4.48 5.32 6.40
C HIS A 109 4.14 4.02 5.67
N GLY A 110 5.14 3.18 5.48
CA GLY A 110 5.02 1.86 4.88
C GLY A 110 4.68 0.75 5.88
N PHE A 111 4.62 -0.47 5.37
CA PHE A 111 4.49 -1.68 6.18
C PHE A 111 5.76 -1.96 6.97
N SER A 112 5.62 -2.52 8.16
CA SER A 112 6.75 -3.02 8.93
C SER A 112 7.33 -4.29 8.28
N THR A 113 8.64 -4.47 8.36
CA THR A 113 9.31 -5.71 7.97
C THR A 113 9.73 -6.47 9.22
N VAL A 114 9.44 -7.76 9.29
CA VAL A 114 9.82 -8.65 10.39
C VAL A 114 10.73 -9.77 9.88
N SER A 115 11.60 -10.28 10.75
CA SER A 115 12.57 -11.32 10.39
C SER A 115 12.23 -12.64 11.06
N ASN A 116 12.42 -13.75 10.32
CA ASN A 116 12.20 -15.12 10.82
C ASN A 116 10.77 -15.33 11.36
N LYS A 117 9.78 -14.82 10.64
CA LYS A 117 8.36 -14.85 11.02
C LYS A 117 7.50 -15.44 9.91
N LYS A 118 6.31 -15.89 10.28
CA LYS A 118 5.26 -16.27 9.32
C LYS A 118 4.34 -15.10 9.06
N VAL A 119 4.41 -14.58 7.84
CA VAL A 119 3.68 -13.39 7.41
C VAL A 119 2.63 -13.77 6.36
N VAL A 120 1.41 -13.27 6.55
CA VAL A 120 0.33 -13.40 5.58
C VAL A 120 0.03 -12.03 4.99
N LEU A 121 0.18 -11.91 3.67
CA LEU A 121 -0.12 -10.71 2.90
C LEU A 121 -1.44 -10.90 2.17
N ILE A 122 -2.43 -10.04 2.40
CA ILE A 122 -3.77 -10.22 1.83
C ILE A 122 -4.12 -9.04 0.93
N GLY A 123 -4.10 -9.30 -0.38
CA GLY A 123 -4.37 -8.30 -1.41
C GLY A 123 -5.75 -8.46 -2.04
N GLY A 124 -6.47 -7.35 -2.20
CA GLY A 124 -7.72 -7.29 -2.95
C GLY A 124 -7.59 -6.43 -4.21
N GLY A 125 -7.79 -7.03 -5.40
CA GLY A 125 -7.65 -6.31 -6.67
C GLY A 125 -6.27 -5.66 -6.81
N TYR A 126 -6.21 -4.38 -7.22
CA TYR A 126 -4.94 -3.66 -7.40
C TYR A 126 -4.13 -3.45 -6.11
N GLY A 127 -4.74 -3.64 -4.92
CA GLY A 127 -4.01 -3.64 -3.64
C GLY A 127 -3.04 -4.81 -3.46
N THR A 128 -3.10 -5.83 -4.31
CA THR A 128 -2.11 -6.92 -4.33
C THR A 128 -0.72 -6.44 -4.73
N ALA A 129 -0.62 -5.49 -5.65
CA ALA A 129 0.65 -5.04 -6.21
C ALA A 129 1.63 -4.47 -5.16
N PRO A 130 1.27 -3.52 -4.27
CA PRO A 130 2.18 -3.02 -3.25
C PRO A 130 2.55 -4.08 -2.20
N LEU A 131 1.70 -5.09 -1.97
CA LEU A 131 2.01 -6.18 -1.05
C LEU A 131 3.08 -7.13 -1.60
N HIS A 132 3.23 -7.23 -2.91
CA HIS A 132 4.33 -8.00 -3.50
C HIS A 132 5.69 -7.37 -3.14
N PHE A 133 5.81 -6.06 -3.14
CA PHE A 133 6.99 -5.34 -2.67
C PHE A 133 7.25 -5.63 -1.18
N THR A 134 6.21 -5.58 -0.35
CA THR A 134 6.27 -5.93 1.07
C THR A 134 6.74 -7.39 1.27
N GLY A 135 6.22 -8.31 0.46
CA GLY A 135 6.60 -9.73 0.52
C GLY A 135 8.09 -9.96 0.21
N LYS A 136 8.62 -9.19 -0.74
CA LYS A 136 10.04 -9.24 -1.07
C LYS A 136 10.93 -8.82 0.10
N ASP A 137 10.60 -7.73 0.80
CA ASP A 137 11.33 -7.29 1.99
C ASP A 137 11.26 -8.31 3.13
N HIS A 138 10.11 -8.95 3.34
CA HIS A 138 10.00 -10.03 4.33
C HIS A 138 10.83 -11.26 3.96
N GLN A 139 10.85 -11.63 2.68
CA GLN A 139 11.65 -12.74 2.19
C GLN A 139 13.16 -12.46 2.35
N ASP A 140 13.59 -11.24 2.05
CA ASP A 140 14.98 -10.82 2.24
C ASP A 140 15.36 -10.76 3.74
N ALA A 141 14.37 -10.63 4.64
CA ALA A 141 14.51 -10.75 6.10
C ALA A 141 14.26 -12.19 6.63
N GLU A 142 14.34 -13.21 5.76
CA GLU A 142 14.24 -14.63 6.11
C GLU A 142 12.88 -15.04 6.71
N SER A 143 11.79 -14.30 6.40
CA SER A 143 10.43 -14.63 6.81
C SER A 143 9.72 -15.50 5.77
N GLU A 144 8.83 -16.38 6.25
CA GLU A 144 7.94 -17.17 5.41
C GLU A 144 6.76 -16.33 4.95
N VAL A 145 6.62 -16.13 3.64
CA VAL A 145 5.57 -15.29 3.05
C VAL A 145 4.47 -16.14 2.44
N THR A 146 3.24 -15.93 2.90
CA THR A 146 2.02 -16.42 2.26
C THR A 146 1.28 -15.22 1.65
N MET A 147 1.11 -15.21 0.32
CA MET A 147 0.34 -14.20 -0.40
C MET A 147 -1.08 -14.73 -0.65
N VAL A 148 -2.09 -14.05 -0.15
CA VAL A 148 -3.51 -14.33 -0.42
C VAL A 148 -4.05 -13.27 -1.37
N ILE A 149 -4.49 -13.69 -2.55
CA ILE A 149 -4.97 -12.78 -3.60
C ILE A 149 -6.47 -12.95 -3.78
N GLY A 150 -7.22 -11.86 -3.58
CA GLY A 150 -8.66 -11.82 -3.74
C GLY A 150 -9.11 -11.06 -4.97
N ALA A 151 -10.07 -11.63 -5.73
CA ALA A 151 -10.74 -10.97 -6.83
C ALA A 151 -12.20 -11.39 -6.92
N ARG A 152 -13.00 -10.67 -7.72
CA ARG A 152 -14.38 -11.09 -8.00
C ARG A 152 -14.43 -12.34 -8.86
N SER A 153 -13.50 -12.47 -9.80
CA SER A 153 -13.40 -13.57 -10.77
C SER A 153 -11.96 -13.74 -11.26
N LYS A 154 -11.66 -14.90 -11.85
CA LYS A 154 -10.33 -15.28 -12.35
C LYS A 154 -9.68 -14.25 -13.28
N ASN A 155 -10.44 -13.64 -14.18
CA ASN A 155 -9.94 -12.64 -15.14
C ASN A 155 -9.55 -11.30 -14.50
N LEU A 156 -9.85 -11.10 -13.22
CA LEU A 156 -9.48 -9.94 -12.42
C LEU A 156 -8.35 -10.22 -11.43
N LEU A 157 -7.84 -11.45 -11.39
CA LEU A 157 -6.66 -11.80 -10.60
C LEU A 157 -5.43 -11.14 -11.22
N ILE A 158 -4.65 -10.52 -10.39
CA ILE A 158 -3.37 -9.90 -10.78
C ILE A 158 -2.26 -10.36 -9.85
N TRP A 159 -1.03 -10.37 -10.35
CA TRP A 159 0.18 -10.66 -9.58
C TRP A 159 0.29 -12.09 -9.00
N GLU A 160 -0.63 -13.01 -9.32
CA GLU A 160 -0.57 -14.42 -8.90
C GLU A 160 0.75 -15.06 -9.37
N LYS A 161 0.96 -15.07 -10.69
CA LYS A 161 2.18 -15.65 -11.28
C LYS A 161 3.47 -14.99 -10.77
N LYS A 162 3.48 -13.66 -10.62
CA LYS A 162 4.64 -12.93 -10.09
C LYS A 162 4.95 -13.33 -8.64
N SER A 163 3.91 -13.54 -7.83
CA SER A 163 4.06 -13.98 -6.43
C SER A 163 4.62 -15.40 -6.35
N GLU A 164 4.17 -16.32 -7.20
CA GLU A 164 4.69 -17.68 -7.31
C GLU A 164 6.13 -17.69 -7.81
N GLU A 165 6.46 -16.92 -8.85
CA GLU A 165 7.81 -16.77 -9.39
C GLU A 165 8.79 -16.17 -8.36
N SER A 166 8.30 -15.37 -7.43
CA SER A 166 9.07 -14.84 -6.30
C SER A 166 9.26 -15.84 -5.16
N GLY A 167 8.63 -17.02 -5.26
CA GLY A 167 8.73 -18.08 -4.26
C GLY A 167 7.78 -17.92 -3.07
N PHE A 168 6.77 -17.04 -3.17
CA PHE A 168 5.73 -16.93 -2.14
C PHE A 168 4.77 -18.12 -2.21
N ARG A 169 4.35 -18.63 -1.05
CA ARG A 169 3.17 -19.50 -1.00
C ARG A 169 1.96 -18.68 -1.40
N THR A 170 1.40 -18.92 -2.60
CA THR A 170 0.31 -18.13 -3.13
C THR A 170 -1.02 -18.86 -3.02
N LEU A 171 -2.02 -18.21 -2.43
CA LEU A 171 -3.40 -18.68 -2.29
C LEU A 171 -4.33 -17.69 -2.99
N VAL A 172 -5.35 -18.20 -3.66
CA VAL A 172 -6.29 -17.39 -4.44
C VAL A 172 -7.70 -17.61 -3.95
N ALA A 173 -8.48 -16.53 -3.83
CA ALA A 173 -9.91 -16.58 -3.58
C ALA A 173 -10.66 -15.75 -4.65
N THR A 174 -11.69 -16.35 -5.26
CA THR A 174 -12.59 -15.61 -6.16
C THR A 174 -14.02 -15.73 -5.70
N ASN A 175 -14.75 -14.60 -5.74
CA ASN A 175 -16.13 -14.58 -5.23
C ASN A 175 -17.06 -15.55 -5.98
N ASP A 176 -16.79 -15.77 -7.27
CA ASP A 176 -17.57 -16.63 -8.15
C ASP A 176 -17.04 -18.08 -8.27
N GLY A 177 -15.97 -18.41 -7.53
CA GLY A 177 -15.35 -19.75 -7.57
C GLY A 177 -14.62 -20.08 -8.89
N SER A 178 -14.40 -19.10 -9.76
CA SER A 178 -13.74 -19.32 -11.07
C SER A 178 -12.25 -19.65 -10.98
N ALA A 179 -11.60 -19.38 -9.82
CA ALA A 179 -10.24 -19.81 -9.50
C ALA A 179 -10.04 -19.87 -7.98
N GLY A 180 -9.19 -20.81 -7.54
CA GLY A 180 -8.84 -20.98 -6.13
C GLY A 180 -10.04 -21.35 -5.24
N ILE A 181 -10.11 -20.74 -4.07
CA ILE A 181 -11.21 -20.94 -3.11
C ILE A 181 -12.37 -20.04 -3.48
N GLU A 182 -13.58 -20.59 -3.53
CA GLU A 182 -14.80 -19.81 -3.72
C GLU A 182 -15.10 -18.96 -2.48
N GLY A 183 -15.29 -17.66 -2.68
CA GLY A 183 -15.66 -16.73 -1.62
C GLY A 183 -14.66 -15.58 -1.44
N PHE A 184 -14.46 -15.17 -0.18
CA PHE A 184 -13.66 -14.01 0.17
C PHE A 184 -12.31 -14.42 0.77
N THR A 185 -11.33 -13.51 0.70
CA THR A 185 -10.01 -13.68 1.34
C THR A 185 -10.11 -13.90 2.85
N THR A 186 -11.18 -13.44 3.49
CA THR A 186 -11.46 -13.70 4.92
C THR A 186 -11.67 -15.18 5.22
N HIS A 187 -12.24 -15.97 4.31
CA HIS A 187 -12.37 -17.42 4.51
C HIS A 187 -10.99 -18.10 4.48
N VAL A 188 -10.10 -17.65 3.57
CA VAL A 188 -8.72 -18.14 3.51
C VAL A 188 -7.97 -17.77 4.80
N LEU A 189 -8.12 -16.53 5.28
CA LEU A 189 -7.49 -16.09 6.50
C LEU A 189 -7.99 -16.87 7.72
N GLU A 190 -9.28 -17.12 7.83
CA GLU A 190 -9.86 -17.91 8.92
C GLU A 190 -9.26 -19.33 9.00
N ASP A 191 -9.12 -19.96 7.83
CA ASP A 191 -8.48 -21.28 7.72
C ASP A 191 -6.99 -21.23 8.15
N LEU A 192 -6.24 -20.24 7.67
CA LEU A 192 -4.84 -20.04 8.05
C LEU A 192 -4.68 -19.79 9.55
N LEU A 193 -5.48 -18.90 10.14
CA LEU A 193 -5.43 -18.58 11.57
C LEU A 193 -5.90 -19.74 12.47
N THR A 194 -6.63 -20.70 11.93
CA THR A 194 -7.09 -21.89 12.65
C THR A 194 -6.05 -23.00 12.63
N ASN A 195 -5.35 -23.17 11.53
CA ASN A 195 -4.48 -24.31 11.28
C ASN A 195 -2.99 -23.99 11.41
N GLU A 196 -2.61 -22.71 11.42
CA GLU A 196 -1.21 -22.28 11.42
C GLU A 196 -0.96 -21.19 12.47
N GLN A 197 0.26 -21.13 12.97
CA GLN A 197 0.70 -19.99 13.77
C GLN A 197 1.16 -18.89 12.82
N ILE A 198 0.44 -17.77 12.81
CA ILE A 198 0.76 -16.58 12.02
C ILE A 198 1.25 -15.49 12.97
N ASP A 199 2.37 -14.85 12.63
CA ASP A 199 2.96 -13.78 13.44
C ASP A 199 2.44 -12.39 13.03
N LEU A 200 2.23 -12.18 11.72
CA LEU A 200 1.82 -10.87 11.18
C LEU A 200 0.91 -11.05 9.97
N VAL A 201 -0.15 -10.25 9.92
CA VAL A 201 -1.01 -10.09 8.74
C VAL A 201 -0.88 -8.66 8.23
N GLN A 202 -0.69 -8.48 6.92
CA GLN A 202 -0.68 -7.15 6.30
C GLN A 202 -1.63 -7.15 5.11
N THR A 203 -2.46 -6.09 4.99
CA THR A 203 -3.52 -6.09 4.00
C THR A 203 -3.66 -4.75 3.27
N CYS A 204 -3.96 -4.85 1.97
CA CYS A 204 -4.22 -3.71 1.08
C CYS A 204 -5.32 -4.08 0.07
N GLY A 205 -6.31 -3.21 -0.09
CA GLY A 205 -7.43 -3.42 -1.01
C GLY A 205 -8.71 -2.74 -0.55
N PRO A 206 -9.89 -3.25 -0.92
CA PRO A 206 -11.16 -2.66 -0.51
C PRO A 206 -11.31 -2.52 1.01
N GLU A 207 -11.68 -1.34 1.49
CA GLU A 207 -11.71 -1.07 2.95
C GLU A 207 -12.61 -2.01 3.74
N LYS A 208 -13.73 -2.46 3.17
CA LYS A 208 -14.58 -3.47 3.84
C LYS A 208 -13.84 -4.78 4.06
N MET A 209 -12.99 -5.19 3.08
CA MET A 209 -12.15 -6.37 3.21
C MET A 209 -11.11 -6.18 4.32
N MET A 210 -10.38 -5.07 4.28
CA MET A 210 -9.34 -4.76 5.27
C MET A 210 -9.92 -4.65 6.68
N LYS A 211 -11.11 -4.06 6.83
CA LYS A 211 -11.81 -3.97 8.12
C LYS A 211 -12.15 -5.36 8.68
N ALA A 212 -12.72 -6.24 7.87
CA ALA A 212 -13.04 -7.60 8.29
C ALA A 212 -11.78 -8.40 8.68
N ILE A 213 -10.68 -8.25 7.93
CA ILE A 213 -9.38 -8.84 8.25
C ILE A 213 -8.84 -8.30 9.58
N ALA A 214 -8.90 -6.98 9.80
CA ALA A 214 -8.48 -6.35 11.04
C ALA A 214 -9.28 -6.87 12.25
N GLU A 215 -10.60 -6.95 12.14
CA GLU A 215 -11.49 -7.49 13.17
C GLU A 215 -11.13 -8.94 13.53
N MET A 216 -10.87 -9.78 12.51
CA MET A 216 -10.47 -11.18 12.72
C MET A 216 -9.11 -11.30 13.44
N CYS A 217 -8.11 -10.52 13.00
CA CYS A 217 -6.77 -10.53 13.59
C CYS A 217 -6.82 -10.07 15.06
N ILE A 218 -7.52 -8.97 15.36
CA ILE A 218 -7.71 -8.48 16.72
C ILE A 218 -8.38 -9.54 17.60
N ALA A 219 -9.43 -10.19 17.11
CA ALA A 219 -10.13 -11.24 17.86
C ALA A 219 -9.25 -12.47 18.15
N LYS A 220 -8.27 -12.75 17.29
CA LYS A 220 -7.31 -13.86 17.44
C LYS A 220 -6.00 -13.44 18.13
N GLY A 221 -5.80 -12.16 18.44
CA GLY A 221 -4.58 -11.64 19.04
C GLY A 221 -3.36 -11.70 18.10
N VAL A 222 -3.56 -11.64 16.79
CA VAL A 222 -2.52 -11.63 15.76
C VAL A 222 -2.25 -10.20 15.32
N ALA A 223 -0.98 -9.78 15.24
CA ALA A 223 -0.60 -8.47 14.75
C ALA A 223 -1.09 -8.26 13.32
N CYS A 224 -1.67 -7.09 13.05
CA CYS A 224 -2.19 -6.77 11.72
C CYS A 224 -1.95 -5.31 11.36
N GLU A 225 -1.55 -5.07 10.11
CA GLU A 225 -1.41 -3.74 9.52
C GLU A 225 -2.30 -3.61 8.30
N VAL A 226 -2.90 -2.44 8.13
CA VAL A 226 -3.82 -2.13 7.03
C VAL A 226 -3.38 -0.87 6.30
N SER A 227 -3.49 -0.87 4.96
CA SER A 227 -3.19 0.30 4.12
C SER A 227 -4.46 1.08 3.83
N VAL A 228 -4.75 2.09 4.63
CA VAL A 228 -6.00 2.86 4.58
C VAL A 228 -6.05 3.74 3.34
N GLU A 229 -7.11 3.59 2.54
CA GLU A 229 -7.32 4.38 1.33
C GLU A 229 -8.04 5.70 1.64
N ARG A 230 -7.45 6.83 1.25
CA ARG A 230 -8.08 8.16 1.36
C ARG A 230 -7.79 8.98 0.11
N TYR A 231 -8.72 9.87 -0.21
CA TYR A 231 -8.46 10.85 -1.26
C TYR A 231 -7.29 11.75 -0.86
N MET A 232 -6.25 11.78 -1.68
CA MET A 232 -5.05 12.60 -1.43
C MET A 232 -4.85 13.61 -2.55
N LYS A 233 -4.39 14.81 -2.19
CA LYS A 233 -4.11 15.90 -3.13
C LYS A 233 -2.69 16.42 -3.01
N CYS A 234 -2.22 16.81 -1.82
CA CYS A 234 -0.83 17.28 -1.66
C CYS A 234 0.16 16.14 -1.42
N GLY A 235 -0.21 15.10 -0.69
CA GLY A 235 0.66 13.96 -0.34
C GLY A 235 1.57 14.18 0.88
N PHE A 236 1.73 15.41 1.36
CA PHE A 236 2.71 15.77 2.40
C PHE A 236 2.12 16.62 3.56
N GLY A 237 0.83 16.48 3.85
CA GLY A 237 0.25 16.96 5.10
C GLY A 237 -0.31 18.38 5.13
N ILE A 238 -0.36 19.13 4.03
CA ILE A 238 -0.82 20.54 4.03
C ILE A 238 -2.34 20.64 3.82
N CYS A 239 -2.91 19.98 2.80
CA CYS A 239 -4.26 20.29 2.33
C CYS A 239 -5.40 19.69 3.18
N GLY A 240 -5.14 18.70 4.03
CA GLY A 240 -6.15 18.06 4.87
C GLY A 240 -7.15 17.14 4.14
N GLN A 241 -7.00 16.90 2.84
CA GLN A 241 -7.95 16.06 2.08
C GLN A 241 -7.98 14.59 2.50
N CYS A 242 -6.88 14.08 3.04
CA CYS A 242 -6.73 12.69 3.48
C CYS A 242 -7.01 12.48 4.97
N VAL A 243 -7.66 13.45 5.63
CA VAL A 243 -7.99 13.38 7.05
C VAL A 243 -9.06 12.32 7.27
N VAL A 244 -8.82 11.44 8.27
CA VAL A 244 -9.81 10.54 8.85
C VAL A 244 -10.62 11.26 9.93
N GLU A 245 -11.77 10.72 10.34
CA GLU A 245 -12.67 11.40 11.31
C GLU A 245 -12.02 11.71 12.67
N THR A 246 -10.93 11.04 13.04
CA THR A 246 -10.15 11.34 14.26
C THR A 246 -9.16 12.49 14.10
N GLY A 247 -9.00 13.05 12.88
CA GLY A 247 -8.17 14.22 12.61
C GLY A 247 -6.77 13.92 12.04
N GLU A 248 -6.36 12.66 11.94
CA GLU A 248 -5.07 12.28 11.39
C GLU A 248 -5.08 12.36 9.86
N LYS A 249 -3.94 12.80 9.30
CA LYS A 249 -3.73 12.90 7.86
C LYS A 249 -3.02 11.64 7.35
N MET A 250 -3.70 10.81 6.58
CA MET A 250 -3.15 9.53 6.10
C MET A 250 -1.91 9.68 5.22
N CYS A 251 -1.66 10.82 4.62
CA CYS A 251 -0.41 11.07 3.92
C CYS A 251 0.81 11.31 4.85
N GLN A 252 0.59 11.47 6.15
CA GLN A 252 1.65 11.67 7.15
C GLN A 252 1.71 10.52 8.16
N THR A 253 0.57 10.12 8.74
CA THR A 253 0.51 9.09 9.79
C THR A 253 0.19 7.70 9.26
N GLY A 254 -0.14 7.59 7.98
CA GLY A 254 -0.40 6.38 7.20
C GLY A 254 0.34 6.43 5.86
N PRO A 255 -0.13 5.77 4.79
CA PRO A 255 -1.40 5.04 4.71
C PRO A 255 -1.45 3.78 5.57
N VAL A 256 -0.28 3.19 5.89
CA VAL A 256 -0.23 1.97 6.70
C VAL A 256 -0.32 2.31 8.18
N VAL A 257 -1.26 1.65 8.87
CA VAL A 257 -1.45 1.76 10.32
C VAL A 257 -1.78 0.37 10.90
N SER A 258 -1.61 0.19 12.21
CA SER A 258 -2.04 -1.06 12.85
C SER A 258 -3.57 -1.22 12.78
N ALA A 259 -4.04 -2.47 12.83
CA ALA A 259 -5.47 -2.79 12.84
C ALA A 259 -6.19 -2.09 14.00
N GLU A 260 -5.61 -2.09 15.22
CA GLU A 260 -6.17 -1.42 16.38
C GLU A 260 -6.34 0.08 16.15
N LYS A 261 -5.33 0.71 15.52
CA LYS A 261 -5.38 2.12 15.18
C LYS A 261 -6.46 2.40 14.12
N ALA A 262 -6.52 1.60 13.06
CA ALA A 262 -7.54 1.74 12.02
C ALA A 262 -8.97 1.61 12.58
N MET A 263 -9.17 0.72 13.54
CA MET A 263 -10.48 0.53 14.19
C MET A 263 -10.91 1.71 15.07
N THR A 264 -10.01 2.64 15.42
CA THR A 264 -10.39 3.92 16.04
C THR A 264 -10.96 4.93 15.04
N PHE A 265 -10.74 4.76 13.74
CA PHE A 265 -11.27 5.64 12.70
C PHE A 265 -12.72 5.27 12.41
N THR A 266 -13.65 6.11 12.81
CA THR A 266 -15.10 5.84 12.70
C THR A 266 -15.58 5.76 11.24
N ASP A 267 -14.79 6.27 10.30
CA ASP A 267 -15.04 6.23 8.86
C ASP A 267 -14.42 5.00 8.17
N PHE A 268 -13.51 4.26 8.83
CA PHE A 268 -12.83 3.11 8.23
C PHE A 268 -13.81 1.98 7.89
N GLY A 269 -13.85 1.60 6.60
CA GLY A 269 -14.76 0.61 6.06
C GLY A 269 -16.24 1.03 6.04
N VAL A 270 -16.53 2.32 6.30
CA VAL A 270 -17.90 2.87 6.30
C VAL A 270 -18.07 3.88 5.16
N PHE A 271 -17.24 4.91 5.12
CA PHE A 271 -17.25 5.92 4.06
C PHE A 271 -15.86 6.56 3.89
N HIS A 272 -15.67 7.22 2.75
CA HIS A 272 -14.53 8.10 2.50
C HIS A 272 -15.01 9.47 2.03
N ARG A 273 -14.11 10.44 1.97
CA ARG A 273 -14.39 11.76 1.40
C ARG A 273 -13.88 11.82 -0.03
N GLY A 274 -14.70 12.33 -0.94
CA GLY A 274 -14.29 12.61 -2.30
C GLY A 274 -13.52 13.92 -2.43
N ALA A 275 -13.17 14.31 -3.68
CA ALA A 275 -12.41 15.53 -4.00
C ALA A 275 -13.04 16.83 -3.47
N GLU A 276 -14.35 16.87 -3.38
CA GLU A 276 -15.14 18.01 -2.91
C GLU A 276 -15.46 17.93 -1.40
N GLY A 277 -14.87 16.96 -0.69
CA GLY A 277 -15.09 16.73 0.74
C GLY A 277 -16.40 16.00 1.08
N GLN A 278 -17.25 15.68 0.09
CA GLN A 278 -18.48 14.94 0.32
C GLN A 278 -18.23 13.51 0.77
N LYS A 279 -19.04 13.01 1.69
CA LYS A 279 -19.03 11.60 2.14
C LYS A 279 -19.54 10.69 1.02
N LYS A 280 -18.81 9.61 0.77
CA LYS A 280 -19.19 8.54 -0.17
C LYS A 280 -19.07 7.21 0.57
N SER A 281 -20.14 6.41 0.60
CA SER A 281 -20.10 5.06 1.15
C SER A 281 -19.22 4.13 0.32
N TRP A 282 -18.58 3.20 0.98
CA TRP A 282 -17.80 2.12 0.35
C TRP A 282 -18.67 1.04 -0.28
#